data_52a662e594d059cb060f6e19170ee285
#
_entry.id   52a662e594d059cb060f6e19170ee285
#
_cell.length_a   1.000
_cell.length_b   1.000
_cell.length_c   1.000
_cell.angle_alpha   90.00
_cell.angle_beta   90.00
_cell.angle_gamma   90.00
#
_symmetry.space_group_name_H-M   'P 1'
#
loop_
_entity.id
_entity.type
_entity.pdbx_description
1 polymer ?
#
loop_
_entity_poly.entity_id
_entity_poly.type
_entity_poly.pdbx_seq_one_letter_code
_entity_poly.pdbx_strand_id
1 'polypeptide(L)'
;MIQEIEDSRIPKGRIDLIGFGRLGLRIGIHLIQVHRGGPKEIGVFDGQKIDGGDVIFTMKGANIGEYKADFLNKLCTHDENFRKIISVCEDITPDNLDLIKGDVVAIQIAGGNTIPIAAKIIKHAHERGAKTISTAGIFGFGDELDKRFLEFED
;
A
#
# COMPACT_ATOMS: atom_id res chain seq x y z
N MET A 1 -12.42 11.05 -28.86
CA MET A 1 -12.51 12.03 -27.73
C MET A 1 -13.51 11.63 -26.66
N ILE A 2 -14.78 11.38 -26.93
CA ILE A 2 -15.75 10.92 -25.89
C ILE A 2 -15.36 9.54 -25.34
N GLN A 3 -14.97 8.61 -26.20
CA GLN A 3 -14.52 7.28 -25.79
C GLN A 3 -13.26 7.34 -24.93
N GLU A 4 -12.29 8.19 -25.27
CA GLU A 4 -11.08 8.38 -24.46
C GLU A 4 -11.38 8.95 -23.08
N ILE A 5 -12.38 9.85 -22.98
CA ILE A 5 -12.83 10.41 -21.71
C ILE A 5 -13.54 9.32 -20.88
N GLU A 6 -14.35 8.49 -21.48
CA GLU A 6 -15.02 7.38 -20.81
C GLU A 6 -14.02 6.33 -20.35
N ASP A 7 -13.05 5.96 -21.19
CA ASP A 7 -12.00 5.02 -20.84
C ASP A 7 -11.12 5.51 -19.69
N SER A 8 -10.90 6.83 -19.58
CA SER A 8 -10.14 7.42 -18.47
C SER A 8 -10.85 7.32 -17.11
N ARG A 9 -12.16 7.05 -17.12
CA ARG A 9 -12.97 6.88 -15.89
C ARG A 9 -12.95 5.46 -15.35
N ILE A 10 -12.52 4.49 -16.15
CA ILE A 10 -12.46 3.09 -15.79
C ILE A 10 -11.19 2.84 -14.97
N PRO A 11 -11.29 2.27 -13.74
CA PRO A 11 -10.10 1.89 -12.99
C PRO A 11 -9.27 0.84 -13.73
N LYS A 12 -7.94 0.97 -13.67
CA LYS A 12 -7.00 0.07 -14.34
C LYS A 12 -5.82 -0.27 -13.44
N GLY A 13 -5.24 -1.45 -13.67
CA GLY A 13 -4.02 -1.88 -13.01
C GLY A 13 -4.18 -2.17 -11.52
N ARG A 14 -3.06 -2.45 -10.89
CA ARG A 14 -2.99 -2.82 -9.48
C ARG A 14 -1.90 -2.03 -8.77
N ILE A 15 -2.23 -1.56 -7.58
CA ILE A 15 -1.26 -1.05 -6.61
C ILE A 15 -1.20 -1.99 -5.41
N ASP A 16 0.00 -2.29 -4.94
CA ASP A 16 0.22 -3.02 -3.70
C ASP A 16 0.74 -2.08 -2.62
N LEU A 17 0.06 -2.07 -1.49
CA LEU A 17 0.44 -1.31 -0.28
C LEU A 17 1.14 -2.27 0.68
N ILE A 18 2.45 -2.13 0.83
CA ILE A 18 3.26 -2.97 1.71
C ILE A 18 3.48 -2.24 3.04
N GLY A 19 2.88 -2.77 4.08
CA GLY A 19 2.74 -2.11 5.37
C GLY A 19 1.47 -1.26 5.43
N PHE A 20 0.58 -1.59 6.35
CA PHE A 20 -0.72 -0.93 6.49
C PHE A 20 -0.92 -0.36 7.89
N GLY A 21 0.05 0.47 8.29
CA GLY A 21 -0.04 1.30 9.49
C GLY A 21 -0.76 2.61 9.23
N ARG A 22 -0.44 3.66 9.98
CA ARG A 22 -1.07 4.99 9.86
C ARG A 22 -0.98 5.59 8.46
N LEU A 23 0.18 5.46 7.82
CA LEU A 23 0.39 5.99 6.48
C LEU A 23 -0.29 5.13 5.42
N GLY A 24 -0.13 3.81 5.51
CA GLY A 24 -0.77 2.88 4.58
C GLY A 24 -2.30 3.01 4.58
N LEU A 25 -2.91 3.14 5.76
CA LEU A 25 -4.35 3.39 5.88
C LEU A 25 -4.77 4.70 5.19
N ARG A 26 -4.02 5.79 5.37
CA ARG A 26 -4.33 7.06 4.71
C ARG A 26 -4.22 6.96 3.20
N ILE A 27 -3.18 6.33 2.70
CA ILE A 27 -3.02 6.09 1.26
C ILE A 27 -4.18 5.24 0.74
N GLY A 28 -4.51 4.15 1.41
CA GLY A 28 -5.63 3.28 1.03
C GLY A 28 -6.96 4.02 0.97
N ILE A 29 -7.24 4.86 1.97
CA ILE A 29 -8.46 5.70 1.99
C ILE A 29 -8.49 6.66 0.80
N HIS A 30 -7.39 7.33 0.50
CA HIS A 30 -7.33 8.21 -0.68
C HIS A 30 -7.56 7.44 -1.98
N LEU A 31 -7.01 6.24 -2.10
CA LEU A 31 -7.20 5.41 -3.29
C LEU A 31 -8.65 4.96 -3.49
N ILE A 32 -9.34 4.55 -2.42
CA ILE A 32 -10.76 4.15 -2.53
C ILE A 32 -11.71 5.33 -2.73
N GLN A 33 -11.28 6.55 -2.43
CA GLN A 33 -12.05 7.77 -2.68
C GLN A 33 -12.02 8.22 -4.14
N VAL A 34 -11.11 7.68 -4.95
CA VAL A 34 -11.03 8.00 -6.37
C VAL A 34 -12.22 7.41 -7.11
N HIS A 35 -13.11 8.24 -7.59
CA HIS A 35 -14.35 7.83 -8.26
C HIS A 35 -14.26 7.81 -9.79
N ARG A 36 -13.13 8.23 -10.37
CA ARG A 36 -12.85 8.18 -11.81
C ARG A 36 -11.42 7.72 -12.02
N GLY A 37 -11.24 6.60 -12.71
CA GLY A 37 -9.93 6.00 -12.90
C GLY A 37 -9.36 5.43 -11.60
N GLY A 38 -8.06 5.54 -11.43
CA GLY A 38 -7.34 4.94 -10.31
C GLY A 38 -7.12 3.44 -10.47
N PRO A 39 -6.64 2.76 -9.42
CA PRO A 39 -6.36 1.34 -9.51
C PRO A 39 -7.65 0.51 -9.54
N LYS A 40 -7.66 -0.52 -10.38
CA LYS A 40 -8.70 -1.55 -10.40
C LYS A 40 -8.60 -2.48 -9.20
N GLU A 41 -7.36 -2.81 -8.81
CA GLU A 41 -7.07 -3.65 -7.67
C GLU A 41 -6.13 -2.93 -6.69
N ILE A 42 -6.39 -3.10 -5.40
CA ILE A 42 -5.53 -2.62 -4.32
C ILE A 42 -5.17 -3.81 -3.45
N GLY A 43 -3.92 -4.24 -3.49
CA GLY A 43 -3.36 -5.21 -2.56
C GLY A 43 -2.97 -4.52 -1.25
N VAL A 44 -3.31 -5.11 -0.13
CA VAL A 44 -2.97 -4.59 1.20
C VAL A 44 -2.26 -5.68 1.99
N PHE A 45 -1.01 -5.41 2.39
CA PHE A 45 -0.14 -6.39 3.04
C PHE A 45 0.28 -5.90 4.42
N ASP A 46 -0.18 -6.58 5.44
CA ASP A 46 0.24 -6.33 6.83
C ASP A 46 -0.15 -7.53 7.71
N GLY A 47 0.79 -8.06 8.46
CA GLY A 47 0.55 -9.19 9.37
C GLY A 47 0.06 -8.77 10.76
N GLN A 48 0.02 -7.47 11.06
CA GLN A 48 -0.35 -6.98 12.38
C GLN A 48 -1.86 -6.88 12.55
N LYS A 49 -2.26 -7.06 13.82
CA LYS A 49 -3.62 -6.78 14.26
C LYS A 49 -3.72 -5.37 14.86
N ILE A 50 -4.91 -4.83 14.80
CA ILE A 50 -5.25 -3.53 15.38
C ILE A 50 -5.24 -3.66 16.90
N ASP A 51 -4.52 -2.78 17.57
CA ASP A 51 -4.47 -2.67 19.02
C ASP A 51 -4.99 -1.31 19.51
N GLY A 52 -4.99 -1.10 20.83
CA GLY A 52 -5.48 0.13 21.44
C GLY A 52 -4.68 1.38 21.10
N GLY A 53 -3.44 1.25 20.62
CA GLY A 53 -2.61 2.37 20.16
C GLY A 53 -2.87 2.77 18.71
N ASP A 54 -3.60 1.95 17.96
CA ASP A 54 -3.95 2.22 16.56
C ASP A 54 -5.17 3.15 16.44
N VAL A 55 -5.05 4.35 17.01
CA VAL A 55 -6.17 5.30 17.18
C VAL A 55 -6.83 5.66 15.86
N ILE A 56 -6.08 5.84 14.77
CA ILE A 56 -6.67 6.18 13.47
C ILE A 56 -7.59 5.07 12.94
N PHE A 57 -7.30 3.82 13.25
CA PHE A 57 -8.16 2.68 12.89
C PHE A 57 -9.44 2.69 13.72
N THR A 58 -9.33 2.80 15.03
CA THR A 58 -10.49 2.79 15.94
C THR A 58 -11.40 4.00 15.75
N MET A 59 -10.83 5.18 15.47
CA MET A 59 -11.60 6.38 15.10
C MET A 59 -12.45 6.21 13.84
N LYS A 60 -12.06 5.30 12.95
CA LYS A 60 -12.78 5.00 11.72
C LYS A 60 -13.68 3.76 11.84
N GLY A 61 -13.88 3.25 13.06
CA GLY A 61 -14.79 2.15 13.33
C GLY A 61 -14.16 0.75 13.27
N ALA A 62 -12.84 0.65 13.25
CA ALA A 62 -12.18 -0.64 13.38
C ALA A 62 -12.29 -1.21 14.79
N ASN A 63 -12.33 -2.53 14.89
CA ASN A 63 -12.30 -3.23 16.17
C ASN A 63 -10.87 -3.71 16.49
N ILE A 64 -10.53 -3.63 17.78
CA ILE A 64 -9.28 -4.20 18.30
C ILE A 64 -9.26 -5.71 18.05
N GLY A 65 -8.15 -6.25 17.58
CA GLY A 65 -7.96 -7.66 17.26
C GLY A 65 -8.23 -8.04 15.80
N GLU A 66 -8.81 -7.16 15.01
CA GLU A 66 -8.92 -7.36 13.55
C GLU A 66 -7.54 -7.16 12.89
N TYR A 67 -7.32 -7.80 11.75
CA TYR A 67 -6.13 -7.53 10.96
C TYR A 67 -6.17 -6.14 10.31
N LYS A 68 -5.06 -5.42 10.37
CA LYS A 68 -4.94 -4.11 9.70
C LYS A 68 -5.22 -4.21 8.21
N ALA A 69 -4.70 -5.26 7.56
CA ALA A 69 -4.88 -5.47 6.13
C ALA A 69 -6.34 -5.64 5.69
N ASP A 70 -7.20 -6.16 6.55
CA ASP A 70 -8.62 -6.36 6.23
C ASP A 70 -9.46 -5.08 6.33
N PHE A 71 -8.95 -4.08 7.02
CA PHE A 71 -9.77 -2.92 7.37
C PHE A 71 -10.14 -2.05 6.17
N LEU A 72 -9.26 -1.93 5.17
CA LEU A 72 -9.58 -1.16 3.97
C LEU A 72 -10.79 -1.73 3.21
N ASN A 73 -10.91 -3.04 3.19
CA ASN A 73 -12.05 -3.71 2.54
C ASN A 73 -13.39 -3.37 3.21
N LYS A 74 -13.39 -3.15 4.53
CA LYS A 74 -14.59 -2.69 5.27
C LYS A 74 -14.98 -1.25 4.92
N LEU A 75 -14.01 -0.40 4.63
CA LEU A 75 -14.24 0.99 4.25
C LEU A 75 -14.63 1.15 2.79
N CYS A 76 -14.24 0.21 1.94
CA CYS A 76 -14.50 0.26 0.52
C CYS A 76 -15.93 -0.22 0.21
N THR A 77 -16.77 0.70 -0.26
CA THR A 77 -18.16 0.41 -0.64
C THR A 77 -18.33 0.21 -2.15
N HIS A 78 -17.25 0.21 -2.92
CA HIS A 78 -17.30 -0.04 -4.35
C HIS A 78 -17.70 -1.47 -4.66
N ASP A 79 -18.43 -1.64 -5.75
CA ASP A 79 -18.61 -2.96 -6.37
C ASP A 79 -17.25 -3.53 -6.79
N GLU A 80 -17.04 -4.84 -6.59
CA GLU A 80 -15.79 -5.50 -6.95
C GLU A 80 -15.46 -5.43 -8.45
N ASN A 81 -16.48 -5.28 -9.29
CA ASN A 81 -16.28 -5.07 -10.71
C ASN A 81 -15.72 -3.69 -11.03
N PHE A 82 -15.93 -2.72 -10.14
CA PHE A 82 -15.31 -1.39 -10.25
C PHE A 82 -13.93 -1.35 -9.60
N ARG A 83 -13.81 -1.76 -8.34
CA ARG A 83 -12.54 -1.79 -7.60
C ARG A 83 -12.52 -2.91 -6.56
N LYS A 84 -11.48 -3.72 -6.60
CA LYS A 84 -11.30 -4.86 -5.69
C LYS A 84 -10.16 -4.61 -4.71
N ILE A 85 -10.41 -4.87 -3.43
CA ILE A 85 -9.39 -4.90 -2.38
C ILE A 85 -8.96 -6.34 -2.15
N ILE A 86 -7.66 -6.56 -2.15
CA ILE A 86 -7.05 -7.87 -1.89
C ILE A 86 -6.26 -7.76 -0.59
N SER A 87 -6.82 -8.31 0.49
CA SER A 87 -6.19 -8.29 1.81
C SER A 87 -5.27 -9.50 1.98
N VAL A 88 -4.04 -9.25 2.38
CA VAL A 88 -3.06 -10.28 2.73
C VAL A 88 -2.58 -10.01 4.15
N CYS A 89 -3.06 -10.82 5.10
CA CYS A 89 -2.79 -10.68 6.52
C CYS A 89 -1.43 -11.30 6.91
N GLU A 90 -0.43 -11.00 6.11
CA GLU A 90 0.95 -11.47 6.28
C GLU A 90 1.92 -10.31 6.00
N ASP A 91 3.01 -10.29 6.75
CA ASP A 91 4.13 -9.42 6.44
C ASP A 91 4.90 -9.96 5.23
N ILE A 92 5.38 -9.06 4.39
CA ILE A 92 6.27 -9.46 3.30
C ILE A 92 7.64 -9.80 3.86
N THR A 93 8.11 -10.97 3.49
CA THR A 93 9.41 -11.54 3.81
C THR A 93 10.14 -11.96 2.53
N PRO A 94 11.43 -12.32 2.58
CA PRO A 94 12.11 -12.86 1.41
C PRO A 94 11.46 -14.11 0.80
N ASP A 95 10.64 -14.83 1.57
CA ASP A 95 10.04 -16.11 1.16
C ASP A 95 8.68 -15.96 0.46
N ASN A 96 8.05 -14.78 0.54
CA ASN A 96 6.73 -14.54 -0.05
C ASN A 96 6.66 -13.31 -0.97
N LEU A 97 7.79 -12.89 -1.54
CA LEU A 97 7.84 -11.77 -2.48
C LEU A 97 6.95 -11.97 -3.72
N ASP A 98 6.67 -13.20 -4.09
CA ASP A 98 5.80 -13.57 -5.21
C ASP A 98 4.32 -13.18 -5.01
N LEU A 99 3.91 -12.86 -3.78
CA LEU A 99 2.60 -12.32 -3.48
C LEU A 99 2.42 -10.88 -4.01
N ILE A 100 3.53 -10.15 -4.21
CA ILE A 100 3.53 -8.80 -4.74
C ILE A 100 3.33 -8.85 -6.25
N LYS A 101 2.21 -8.31 -6.72
CA LYS A 101 1.80 -8.37 -8.14
C LYS A 101 1.44 -7.01 -8.72
N GLY A 102 1.51 -5.94 -7.93
CA GLY A 102 1.13 -4.60 -8.34
C GLY A 102 1.99 -4.05 -9.50
N ASP A 103 1.38 -3.25 -10.33
CA ASP A 103 2.07 -2.43 -11.34
C ASP A 103 2.80 -1.25 -10.68
N VAL A 104 2.29 -0.87 -9.52
CA VAL A 104 2.92 0.07 -8.58
C VAL A 104 2.99 -0.61 -7.22
N VAL A 105 4.12 -0.51 -6.56
CA VAL A 105 4.34 -1.03 -5.21
C VAL A 105 4.71 0.13 -4.29
N ALA A 106 3.85 0.42 -3.35
CA ALA A 106 4.05 1.45 -2.35
C ALA A 106 4.48 0.81 -1.03
N ILE A 107 5.64 1.21 -0.52
CA ILE A 107 6.29 0.58 0.63
C ILE A 107 6.27 1.57 1.80
N GLN A 108 5.49 1.27 2.83
CA GLN A 108 5.31 2.08 4.03
C GLN A 108 5.67 1.30 5.29
N ILE A 109 6.60 0.38 5.19
CA ILE A 109 7.08 -0.37 6.35
C ILE A 109 7.91 0.57 7.21
N ALA A 110 7.58 0.66 8.49
CA ALA A 110 8.30 1.47 9.46
C ALA A 110 9.06 0.58 10.46
N GLY A 111 10.24 1.05 10.88
CA GLY A 111 11.07 0.36 11.87
C GLY A 111 12.54 0.29 11.46
N GLY A 112 13.43 0.30 12.46
CA GLY A 112 14.86 0.42 12.24
C GLY A 112 15.53 -0.69 11.43
N ASN A 113 14.89 -1.85 11.26
CA ASN A 113 15.45 -2.99 10.54
C ASN A 113 14.65 -3.38 9.28
N THR A 114 13.93 -2.44 8.69
CA THR A 114 13.08 -2.70 7.53
C THR A 114 13.74 -2.37 6.20
N ILE A 115 14.90 -1.73 6.21
CA ILE A 115 15.66 -1.37 4.99
C ILE A 115 16.02 -2.61 4.15
N PRO A 116 16.55 -3.70 4.73
CA PRO A 116 16.90 -4.88 3.93
C PRO A 116 15.70 -5.51 3.21
N ILE A 117 14.55 -5.61 3.87
CA ILE A 117 13.36 -6.16 3.20
C ILE A 117 12.78 -5.19 2.16
N ALA A 118 12.80 -3.88 2.46
CA ALA A 118 12.38 -2.87 1.49
C ALA A 118 13.21 -2.92 0.21
N ALA A 119 14.54 -3.07 0.33
CA ALA A 119 15.42 -3.23 -0.82
C ALA A 119 15.08 -4.48 -1.66
N LYS A 120 14.79 -5.60 -1.02
CA LYS A 120 14.36 -6.82 -1.71
C LYS A 120 13.03 -6.66 -2.42
N ILE A 121 12.08 -5.97 -1.80
CA ILE A 121 10.78 -5.66 -2.41
C ILE A 121 10.97 -4.78 -3.64
N ILE A 122 11.78 -3.73 -3.54
CA ILE A 122 12.08 -2.82 -4.65
C ILE A 122 12.71 -3.58 -5.82
N LYS A 123 13.73 -4.38 -5.53
CA LYS A 123 14.39 -5.21 -6.55
C LYS A 123 13.40 -6.14 -7.25
N HIS A 124 12.62 -6.89 -6.47
CA HIS A 124 11.60 -7.80 -7.00
C HIS A 124 10.57 -7.07 -7.88
N ALA A 125 10.09 -5.91 -7.44
CA ALA A 125 9.16 -5.10 -8.20
C ALA A 125 9.75 -4.62 -9.52
N HIS A 126 10.99 -4.11 -9.51
CA HIS A 126 11.66 -3.62 -10.72
C HIS A 126 11.96 -4.76 -11.71
N GLU A 127 12.35 -5.93 -11.25
CA GLU A 127 12.55 -7.12 -12.09
C GLU A 127 11.26 -7.52 -12.84
N ARG A 128 10.09 -7.20 -12.28
CA ARG A 128 8.79 -7.39 -12.92
C ARG A 128 8.33 -6.21 -13.78
N GLY A 129 9.10 -5.14 -13.85
CA GLY A 129 8.74 -3.91 -14.55
C GLY A 129 7.78 -3.00 -13.79
N ALA A 130 7.52 -3.26 -12.50
CA ALA A 130 6.69 -2.41 -11.66
C ALA A 130 7.44 -1.15 -11.21
N LYS A 131 6.67 -0.10 -10.89
CA LYS A 131 7.18 1.13 -10.27
C LYS A 131 7.08 1.04 -8.76
N THR A 132 8.01 1.67 -8.05
CA THR A 132 8.02 1.67 -6.59
C THR A 132 7.97 3.07 -6.01
N ILE A 133 7.32 3.20 -4.86
CA ILE A 133 7.30 4.39 -4.03
C ILE A 133 7.61 3.92 -2.61
N SER A 134 8.60 4.52 -1.95
CA SER A 134 8.98 4.15 -0.60
C SER A 134 9.13 5.37 0.28
N THR A 135 8.72 5.24 1.54
CA THR A 135 8.97 6.24 2.58
C THR A 135 10.33 6.10 3.25
N ALA A 136 11.12 5.11 2.82
CA ALA A 136 12.46 4.82 3.35
C ALA A 136 12.52 4.65 4.87
N GLY A 137 11.43 4.22 5.49
CA GLY A 137 11.37 3.95 6.93
C GLY A 137 11.45 5.18 7.84
N ILE A 138 11.08 6.36 7.33
CA ILE A 138 11.17 7.61 8.08
C ILE A 138 10.20 7.61 9.25
N PHE A 139 10.75 7.94 10.42
CA PHE A 139 10.01 8.16 11.66
C PHE A 139 9.97 9.63 12.04
N GLY A 140 8.77 10.14 12.29
CA GLY A 140 8.52 11.28 13.15
C GLY A 140 8.97 12.64 12.64
N PHE A 141 8.71 13.61 13.50
CA PHE A 141 9.14 15.00 13.33
C PHE A 141 10.61 15.11 13.73
N GLY A 142 11.42 15.75 12.90
CA GLY A 142 12.75 16.18 13.28
C GLY A 142 13.91 15.47 12.61
N ASP A 143 13.73 14.30 12.03
CA ASP A 143 14.71 13.81 11.08
C ASP A 143 14.46 14.50 9.74
N GLU A 144 14.91 15.74 9.67
CA GLU A 144 14.95 16.42 8.39
C GLU A 144 15.76 15.54 7.45
N LEU A 145 15.05 15.01 6.51
CA LEU A 145 15.59 14.30 5.39
C LEU A 145 16.75 15.07 4.79
N ASP A 146 17.92 14.56 4.98
CA ASP A 146 18.97 14.79 4.01
C ASP A 146 18.42 14.18 2.70
N LYS A 147 17.80 15.03 1.89
CA LYS A 147 17.16 14.67 0.63
C LYS A 147 18.21 14.31 -0.41
N ARG A 148 19.04 13.35 -0.08
CA ARG A 148 19.86 12.70 -1.07
C ARG A 148 18.96 11.69 -1.76
N PHE A 149 18.63 11.98 -3.00
CA PHE A 149 18.19 10.95 -3.90
C PHE A 149 19.30 9.91 -3.94
N LEU A 150 19.07 8.79 -3.29
CA LEU A 150 19.90 7.62 -3.52
C LEU A 150 19.50 7.12 -4.91
N GLU A 151 20.30 7.49 -5.90
CA GLU A 151 20.31 6.77 -7.16
C GLU A 151 20.83 5.38 -6.82
N PHE A 152 19.95 4.39 -6.86
CA PHE A 152 20.35 3.02 -6.83
C PHE A 152 20.94 2.73 -8.22
N GLU A 153 22.26 2.74 -8.32
CA GLU A 153 22.92 2.13 -9.46
C GLU A 153 22.62 0.62 -9.42
N ASP A 154 22.19 0.10 -10.54
CA ASP A 154 21.87 -1.32 -10.76
C ASP A 154 23.02 -2.30 -10.41
#